data_be36232a01006cdb125c78998ace06cf
#
_entry.id   be36232a01006cdb125c78998ace06cf
#
_cell.length_a   1.000
_cell.length_b   1.000
_cell.length_c   1.000
_cell.angle_alpha   90.00
_cell.angle_beta   90.00
_cell.angle_gamma   90.00
#
_symmetry.space_group_name_H-M   'P 1'
#
loop_
_entity.id
_entity.type
_entity.pdbx_description
1 polymer ?
#
loop_
_entity_poly.entity_id
_entity_poly.type
_entity_poly.pdbx_seq_one_letter_code
_entity_poly.pdbx_strand_id
1 'polypeptide(L)'
;MKTTSAFMAVCTALLMFSCSGDDENSQSTPLQLKTTTSSPAKGEIGTKITIIGENFTDQAKVYLKNAKATITSVTATQLQVIAPANEAGECIIEVMVGAQKTENLRFTYVDYTPVVSSISPSSGTENTEITIIGENFSTTPEENIVKIGDAIATVKYATETELKIIAPQNEIGTYA
;
A
#
# COMPACT_ATOMS: atom_id res chain seq x y z
N MET A 1 12.00 6.90 -84.86
CA MET A 1 10.93 7.80 -85.33
C MET A 1 10.54 8.64 -84.14
N LYS A 2 11.04 9.85 -84.10
CA LYS A 2 10.38 11.14 -84.30
C LYS A 2 9.15 11.27 -83.37
N THR A 3 8.93 12.25 -82.53
CA THR A 3 9.28 13.69 -82.62
C THR A 3 9.04 14.34 -81.21
N THR A 4 9.96 15.19 -80.84
CA THR A 4 9.89 16.47 -80.16
C THR A 4 8.53 17.16 -80.13
N SER A 5 8.11 17.78 -79.07
CA SER A 5 7.71 19.18 -79.03
C SER A 5 7.77 19.81 -77.68
N ALA A 6 8.53 20.85 -77.59
CA ALA A 6 8.55 21.81 -76.46
C ALA A 6 7.49 22.90 -76.76
N PHE A 7 6.95 23.49 -75.72
CA PHE A 7 6.41 24.86 -75.64
C PHE A 7 6.20 25.21 -74.19
N MET A 8 7.01 25.99 -73.58
CA MET A 8 7.12 27.46 -73.55
C MET A 8 6.22 28.09 -72.46
N ALA A 9 6.93 28.71 -71.59
CA ALA A 9 6.57 29.50 -70.41
C ALA A 9 5.44 30.53 -70.66
N VAL A 10 4.62 30.74 -69.62
CA VAL A 10 4.12 32.07 -69.28
C VAL A 10 4.22 32.27 -67.78
N CYS A 11 5.05 33.21 -67.45
CA CYS A 11 5.20 33.84 -66.16
C CYS A 11 4.00 34.74 -65.93
N THR A 12 3.30 34.56 -64.79
CA THR A 12 2.50 35.65 -64.22
C THR A 12 2.69 35.64 -62.71
N ALA A 13 3.31 36.69 -62.30
CA ALA A 13 3.59 37.04 -60.95
C ALA A 13 2.31 37.48 -60.19
N LEU A 14 2.45 37.43 -58.90
CA LEU A 14 1.77 38.26 -57.87
C LEU A 14 0.53 37.65 -57.22
N LEU A 15 0.65 37.23 -56.02
CA LEU A 15 0.24 38.04 -54.85
C LEU A 15 0.67 37.33 -53.55
N MET A 16 1.46 38.03 -52.81
CA MET A 16 1.74 37.80 -51.40
C MET A 16 0.44 37.73 -50.62
N PHE A 17 0.10 36.57 -50.07
CA PHE A 17 -0.66 36.50 -48.84
C PHE A 17 0.21 35.80 -47.83
N SER A 18 0.93 36.64 -47.10
CA SER A 18 1.46 36.27 -45.79
C SER A 18 0.25 36.00 -44.88
N CYS A 19 -0.09 34.74 -44.74
CA CYS A 19 -0.88 34.29 -43.62
C CYS A 19 0.11 33.67 -42.65
N SER A 20 0.55 34.50 -41.77
CA SER A 20 1.19 34.09 -40.51
C SER A 20 0.13 33.37 -39.71
N GLY A 21 -0.05 32.10 -39.98
CA GLY A 21 -0.74 31.18 -39.08
C GLY A 21 0.33 30.60 -38.20
N ASP A 22 0.51 31.19 -37.04
CA ASP A 22 1.14 30.51 -35.92
C ASP A 22 0.21 29.35 -35.50
N ASP A 23 0.32 28.24 -36.23
CA ASP A 23 -0.08 26.94 -35.71
C ASP A 23 0.92 26.59 -34.63
N GLU A 24 0.76 27.22 -33.49
CA GLU A 24 1.22 26.63 -32.23
C GLU A 24 0.47 25.31 -32.07
N ASN A 25 0.94 24.27 -32.74
CA ASN A 25 0.70 22.90 -32.36
C ASN A 25 1.45 22.69 -31.04
N SER A 26 0.91 23.29 -30.00
CA SER A 26 1.24 22.94 -28.61
C SER A 26 0.79 21.50 -28.39
N GLN A 27 1.62 20.59 -28.92
CA GLN A 27 1.55 19.19 -28.54
C GLN A 27 1.92 19.15 -27.05
N SER A 28 0.92 19.41 -26.21
CA SER A 28 1.10 19.24 -24.77
C SER A 28 1.52 17.79 -24.54
N THR A 29 2.81 17.58 -24.29
CA THR A 29 3.31 16.28 -23.88
C THR A 29 2.46 15.86 -22.67
N PRO A 30 1.75 14.74 -22.73
CA PRO A 30 0.94 14.30 -21.60
C PRO A 30 1.81 14.26 -20.34
N LEU A 31 1.37 14.92 -19.27
CA LEU A 31 2.06 14.90 -18.01
C LEU A 31 2.29 13.44 -17.59
N GLN A 32 3.55 13.06 -17.43
CA GLN A 32 3.91 11.68 -17.14
C GLN A 32 3.60 11.34 -15.68
N LEU A 33 2.84 10.27 -15.46
CA LEU A 33 2.63 9.70 -14.13
C LEU A 33 3.95 9.27 -13.50
N LYS A 34 4.21 9.70 -12.28
CA LYS A 34 5.42 9.33 -11.54
C LYS A 34 5.08 9.02 -10.10
N THR A 35 5.68 7.96 -9.56
CA THR A 35 5.67 7.65 -8.13
C THR A 35 7.10 7.70 -7.60
N THR A 36 7.27 8.28 -6.41
CA THR A 36 8.59 8.53 -5.80
C THR A 36 8.78 7.68 -4.56
N THR A 37 7.84 7.67 -3.64
CA THR A 37 7.93 6.94 -2.38
C THR A 37 6.56 6.56 -1.85
N SER A 38 6.53 5.57 -0.96
CA SER A 38 5.36 5.19 -0.17
C SER A 38 5.73 5.01 1.30
N SER A 39 4.81 5.32 2.19
CA SER A 39 5.00 5.19 3.64
C SER A 39 3.66 4.85 4.32
N PRO A 40 3.65 3.92 5.27
CA PRO A 40 4.75 3.04 5.67
C PRO A 40 5.13 2.01 4.58
N ALA A 41 6.32 1.42 4.66
CA ALA A 41 6.77 0.40 3.73
C ALA A 41 6.26 -1.01 4.07
N LYS A 42 5.70 -1.19 5.27
CA LYS A 42 5.12 -2.45 5.75
C LYS A 42 3.92 -2.19 6.67
N GLY A 43 3.04 -3.17 6.76
CA GLY A 43 1.87 -3.12 7.63
C GLY A 43 0.90 -4.27 7.35
N GLU A 44 -0.18 -4.29 8.09
CA GLU A 44 -1.27 -5.26 7.96
C GLU A 44 -2.30 -4.85 6.89
N ILE A 45 -3.26 -5.71 6.67
CA ILE A 45 -4.51 -5.37 5.98
C ILE A 45 -5.15 -4.17 6.69
N GLY A 46 -5.61 -3.19 5.92
CA GLY A 46 -6.19 -1.97 6.46
C GLY A 46 -5.18 -0.84 6.75
N THR A 47 -3.88 -1.10 6.65
CA THR A 47 -2.85 -0.06 6.81
C THR A 47 -3.08 1.09 5.84
N LYS A 48 -3.05 2.32 6.36
CA LYS A 48 -3.11 3.54 5.56
C LYS A 48 -1.73 3.84 4.97
N ILE A 49 -1.64 3.81 3.65
CA ILE A 49 -0.39 4.05 2.91
C ILE A 49 -0.50 5.42 2.21
N THR A 50 0.51 6.25 2.40
CA THR A 50 0.67 7.51 1.67
C THR A 50 1.66 7.29 0.53
N ILE A 51 1.25 7.59 -0.70
CA ILE A 51 2.08 7.49 -1.91
C ILE A 51 2.36 8.91 -2.39
N ILE A 52 3.62 9.24 -2.56
CA ILE A 52 4.08 10.53 -3.09
C ILE A 52 4.51 10.35 -4.54
N GLY A 53 4.17 11.32 -5.37
CA GLY A 53 4.47 11.30 -6.79
C GLY A 53 4.07 12.58 -7.51
N GLU A 54 3.77 12.46 -8.79
CA GLU A 54 3.40 13.57 -9.65
C GLU A 54 2.29 13.13 -10.63
N ASN A 55 1.42 14.08 -10.98
CA ASN A 55 0.36 13.93 -11.98
C ASN A 55 -0.71 12.88 -11.62
N PHE A 56 -0.99 12.74 -10.33
CA PHE A 56 -2.15 11.98 -9.87
C PHE A 56 -3.44 12.76 -10.16
N THR A 57 -4.50 12.04 -10.44
CA THR A 57 -5.84 12.59 -10.67
C THR A 57 -6.89 11.79 -9.89
N ASP A 58 -8.11 12.27 -9.86
CA ASP A 58 -9.27 11.58 -9.28
C ASP A 58 -9.60 10.24 -9.95
N GLN A 59 -9.08 10.01 -11.16
CA GLN A 59 -9.20 8.75 -11.88
C GLN A 59 -8.11 7.72 -11.52
N ALA A 60 -7.24 8.04 -10.56
CA ALA A 60 -6.19 7.13 -10.10
C ALA A 60 -6.78 5.81 -9.61
N LYS A 61 -6.09 4.73 -9.92
CA LYS A 61 -6.35 3.39 -9.39
C LYS A 61 -5.06 2.86 -8.79
N VAL A 62 -5.15 2.26 -7.62
CA VAL A 62 -4.00 1.68 -6.94
C VAL A 62 -4.28 0.21 -6.67
N TYR A 63 -3.30 -0.63 -6.95
CA TYR A 63 -3.34 -2.06 -6.68
C TYR A 63 -2.11 -2.47 -5.88
N LEU A 64 -2.30 -3.33 -4.91
CA LEU A 64 -1.24 -4.03 -4.20
C LEU A 64 -1.32 -5.50 -4.61
N LYS A 65 -0.28 -6.01 -5.27
CA LYS A 65 -0.34 -7.30 -5.98
C LYS A 65 -1.48 -7.21 -7.02
N ASN A 66 -2.54 -7.96 -6.86
CA ASN A 66 -3.71 -7.94 -7.76
C ASN A 66 -4.97 -7.36 -7.08
N ALA A 67 -4.88 -6.97 -5.82
CA ALA A 67 -6.00 -6.46 -5.05
C ALA A 67 -6.08 -4.93 -5.16
N LYS A 68 -7.27 -4.41 -5.49
CA LYS A 68 -7.52 -2.99 -5.61
C LYS A 68 -7.56 -2.33 -4.23
N ALA A 69 -6.74 -1.31 -4.02
CA ALA A 69 -6.74 -0.50 -2.81
C ALA A 69 -7.89 0.53 -2.81
N THR A 70 -8.40 0.84 -1.63
CA THR A 70 -9.36 1.93 -1.46
C THR A 70 -8.60 3.24 -1.33
N ILE A 71 -8.84 4.18 -2.24
CA ILE A 71 -8.24 5.52 -2.19
C ILE A 71 -9.09 6.38 -1.27
N THR A 72 -8.47 7.01 -0.26
CA THR A 72 -9.14 7.88 0.73
C THR A 72 -8.89 9.37 0.48
N SER A 73 -7.80 9.70 -0.24
CA SER A 73 -7.49 11.08 -0.60
C SER A 73 -6.63 11.12 -1.88
N VAL A 74 -6.87 12.12 -2.72
CA VAL A 74 -6.13 12.37 -3.97
C VAL A 74 -5.77 13.84 -4.03
N THR A 75 -4.49 14.11 -4.29
CA THR A 75 -3.97 15.40 -4.77
C THR A 75 -3.08 15.15 -5.97
N ALA A 76 -2.63 16.17 -6.66
CA ALA A 76 -1.72 16.01 -7.82
C ALA A 76 -0.38 15.34 -7.47
N THR A 77 0.01 15.39 -6.17
CA THR A 77 1.32 14.89 -5.70
C THR A 77 1.22 13.82 -4.61
N GLN A 78 0.02 13.50 -4.12
CA GLN A 78 -0.17 12.55 -3.04
C GLN A 78 -1.44 11.73 -3.23
N LEU A 79 -1.34 10.44 -2.99
CA LEU A 79 -2.46 9.53 -2.80
C LEU A 79 -2.41 8.97 -1.37
N GLN A 80 -3.57 8.85 -0.72
CA GLN A 80 -3.73 8.05 0.49
C GLN A 80 -4.63 6.86 0.17
N VAL A 81 -4.15 5.66 0.49
CA VAL A 81 -4.86 4.42 0.20
C VAL A 81 -4.89 3.51 1.43
N ILE A 82 -5.88 2.63 1.47
CA ILE A 82 -5.98 1.56 2.46
C ILE A 82 -5.51 0.27 1.81
N ALA A 83 -4.55 -0.40 2.45
CA ALA A 83 -4.04 -1.69 2.02
C ALA A 83 -5.17 -2.74 1.97
N PRO A 84 -5.46 -3.34 0.81
CA PRO A 84 -6.50 -4.36 0.68
C PRO A 84 -6.07 -5.68 1.31
N ALA A 85 -6.99 -6.63 1.42
CA ALA A 85 -6.67 -7.98 1.88
C ALA A 85 -5.67 -8.65 0.93
N ASN A 86 -4.59 -9.17 1.48
CA ASN A 86 -3.54 -9.93 0.80
C ASN A 86 -2.85 -10.87 1.80
N GLU A 87 -2.13 -11.86 1.28
CA GLU A 87 -1.24 -12.72 2.07
C GLU A 87 0.01 -11.96 2.51
N ALA A 88 0.60 -12.35 3.64
CA ALA A 88 1.87 -11.81 4.12
C ALA A 88 2.99 -11.95 3.07
N GLY A 89 3.88 -10.98 3.03
CA GLY A 89 5.00 -10.93 2.09
C GLY A 89 5.07 -9.61 1.30
N GLU A 90 6.15 -9.46 0.55
CA GLU A 90 6.38 -8.27 -0.28
C GLU A 90 5.49 -8.28 -1.53
N CYS A 91 4.95 -7.14 -1.87
CA CYS A 91 4.20 -6.92 -3.10
C CYS A 91 4.55 -5.58 -3.76
N ILE A 92 4.25 -5.49 -5.05
CA ILE A 92 4.35 -4.26 -5.83
C ILE A 92 3.11 -3.39 -5.57
N ILE A 93 3.32 -2.10 -5.41
CA ILE A 93 2.27 -1.09 -5.51
C ILE A 93 2.23 -0.61 -6.96
N GLU A 94 1.13 -0.92 -7.63
CA GLU A 94 0.83 -0.42 -8.97
C GLU A 94 -0.07 0.81 -8.87
N VAL A 95 0.33 1.91 -9.49
CA VAL A 95 -0.51 3.11 -9.61
C VAL A 95 -0.80 3.35 -11.09
N MET A 96 -2.07 3.56 -11.41
CA MET A 96 -2.55 3.81 -12.76
C MET A 96 -3.33 5.13 -12.82
N VAL A 97 -3.10 5.91 -13.87
CA VAL A 97 -3.91 7.09 -14.24
C VAL A 97 -4.12 7.05 -15.75
N GLY A 98 -5.36 6.83 -16.16
CA GLY A 98 -5.67 6.58 -17.57
C GLY A 98 -4.92 5.36 -18.10
N ALA A 99 -4.12 5.54 -19.15
CA ALA A 99 -3.28 4.50 -19.75
C ALA A 99 -1.86 4.42 -19.15
N GLN A 100 -1.49 5.33 -18.27
CA GLN A 100 -0.16 5.36 -17.65
C GLN A 100 -0.15 4.50 -16.38
N LYS A 101 1.00 3.85 -16.13
CA LYS A 101 1.21 2.94 -14.99
C LYS A 101 2.61 3.08 -14.42
N THR A 102 2.74 2.94 -13.10
CA THR A 102 4.01 2.81 -12.37
C THR A 102 3.99 1.59 -11.46
N GLU A 103 5.14 0.93 -11.28
CA GLU A 103 5.30 -0.31 -10.48
C GLU A 103 6.62 -0.31 -9.69
N ASN A 104 7.13 0.88 -9.36
CA ASN A 104 8.44 1.04 -8.73
C ASN A 104 8.41 1.04 -7.20
N LEU A 105 7.22 1.00 -6.59
CA LEU A 105 7.06 0.99 -5.15
C LEU A 105 6.76 -0.41 -4.61
N ARG A 106 7.17 -0.66 -3.37
CA ARG A 106 6.96 -1.92 -2.66
C ARG A 106 6.23 -1.69 -1.35
N PHE A 107 5.45 -2.67 -0.95
CA PHE A 107 4.84 -2.75 0.37
C PHE A 107 4.95 -4.18 0.87
N THR A 108 5.26 -4.36 2.15
CA THR A 108 5.34 -5.69 2.77
C THR A 108 4.15 -5.88 3.69
N TYR A 109 3.29 -6.83 3.35
CA TYR A 109 2.27 -7.30 4.29
C TYR A 109 2.91 -8.11 5.38
N VAL A 110 2.64 -7.75 6.62
CA VAL A 110 3.05 -8.47 7.82
C VAL A 110 1.81 -9.06 8.49
N ASP A 111 1.97 -10.24 9.06
CA ASP A 111 0.95 -10.87 9.89
C ASP A 111 1.43 -10.76 11.34
N TYR A 112 0.71 -10.00 12.13
CA TYR A 112 0.97 -9.83 13.56
C TYR A 112 0.04 -10.71 14.41
N THR A 113 -0.52 -11.79 13.84
CA THR A 113 -1.29 -12.76 14.63
C THR A 113 -0.41 -13.29 15.77
N PRO A 114 -0.83 -13.14 17.04
CA PRO A 114 -0.06 -13.64 18.17
C PRO A 114 0.12 -15.15 18.10
N VAL A 115 1.34 -15.63 18.31
CA VAL A 115 1.67 -17.05 18.35
C VAL A 115 2.24 -17.38 19.74
N VAL A 116 1.66 -18.35 20.43
CA VAL A 116 2.19 -18.87 21.69
C VAL A 116 3.08 -20.09 21.41
N SER A 117 4.32 -20.05 21.89
CA SER A 117 5.28 -21.13 21.74
C SER A 117 5.39 -21.98 23.02
N SER A 118 5.31 -21.34 24.20
CA SER A 118 5.38 -22.06 25.50
C SER A 118 4.75 -21.24 26.62
N ILE A 119 4.35 -21.95 27.68
CA ILE A 119 3.87 -21.37 28.93
C ILE A 119 4.59 -22.01 30.14
N SER A 120 4.88 -21.23 31.15
CA SER A 120 5.53 -21.73 32.40
C SER A 120 5.11 -20.88 33.58
N PRO A 121 4.68 -21.51 34.71
CA PRO A 121 4.42 -22.94 34.88
C PRO A 121 3.18 -23.39 34.07
N SER A 122 3.11 -24.70 33.77
CA SER A 122 1.96 -25.29 33.06
C SER A 122 0.79 -25.66 34.01
N SER A 123 0.95 -25.45 35.28
CA SER A 123 -0.08 -25.66 36.32
C SER A 123 0.11 -24.66 37.47
N GLY A 124 -0.98 -24.29 38.07
CA GLY A 124 -0.96 -23.35 39.19
C GLY A 124 -2.34 -23.17 39.83
N THR A 125 -2.41 -22.27 40.79
CA THR A 125 -3.63 -21.82 41.41
C THR A 125 -3.94 -20.38 41.02
N GLU A 126 -5.07 -19.86 41.44
CA GLU A 126 -5.34 -18.42 41.38
C GLU A 126 -4.14 -17.60 41.88
N ASN A 127 -3.86 -16.48 41.24
CA ASN A 127 -2.73 -15.59 41.51
C ASN A 127 -1.34 -16.16 41.15
N THR A 128 -1.25 -17.36 40.56
CA THR A 128 0.03 -17.83 40.00
C THR A 128 0.48 -16.92 38.89
N GLU A 129 1.75 -16.45 38.95
CA GLU A 129 2.37 -15.77 37.82
C GLU A 129 2.77 -16.79 36.75
N ILE A 130 2.33 -16.55 35.52
CA ILE A 130 2.60 -17.40 34.35
C ILE A 130 3.34 -16.57 33.34
N THR A 131 4.44 -17.11 32.85
CA THR A 131 5.19 -16.55 31.68
C THR A 131 4.75 -17.25 30.41
N ILE A 132 4.36 -16.47 29.42
CA ILE A 132 4.00 -16.93 28.07
C ILE A 132 5.09 -16.44 27.13
N ILE A 133 5.71 -17.37 26.40
CA ILE A 133 6.68 -17.06 25.33
C ILE A 133 6.00 -17.28 23.98
N GLY A 134 6.26 -16.36 23.06
CA GLY A 134 5.65 -16.41 21.74
C GLY A 134 6.17 -15.34 20.80
N GLU A 135 5.34 -14.92 19.88
CA GLU A 135 5.65 -13.89 18.90
C GLU A 135 4.43 -13.01 18.65
N ASN A 136 4.67 -11.79 18.18
CA ASN A 136 3.65 -10.82 17.79
C ASN A 136 2.72 -10.38 18.93
N PHE A 137 3.20 -10.35 20.15
CA PHE A 137 2.47 -9.75 21.25
C PHE A 137 2.56 -8.22 21.20
N SER A 138 1.53 -7.51 21.67
CA SER A 138 1.64 -6.06 21.89
C SER A 138 2.60 -5.79 23.04
N THR A 139 3.41 -4.75 22.93
CA THR A 139 4.27 -4.28 24.02
C THR A 139 3.50 -3.53 25.10
N THR A 140 2.22 -3.22 24.86
CA THR A 140 1.30 -2.60 25.81
C THR A 140 0.50 -3.71 26.49
N PRO A 141 0.64 -3.92 27.82
CA PRO A 141 -0.05 -5.01 28.53
C PRO A 141 -1.56 -5.07 28.29
N GLU A 142 -2.23 -3.93 28.28
CA GLU A 142 -3.69 -3.81 28.18
C GLU A 142 -4.24 -4.18 26.80
N GLU A 143 -3.40 -4.20 25.78
CA GLU A 143 -3.77 -4.60 24.42
C GLU A 143 -3.71 -6.12 24.21
N ASN A 144 -3.08 -6.86 25.16
CA ASN A 144 -3.03 -8.31 25.13
C ASN A 144 -4.20 -8.89 25.93
N ILE A 145 -5.10 -9.58 25.28
CA ILE A 145 -6.21 -10.29 25.96
C ILE A 145 -5.82 -11.76 26.08
N VAL A 146 -5.50 -12.20 27.30
CA VAL A 146 -5.18 -13.60 27.61
C VAL A 146 -6.33 -14.22 28.39
N LYS A 147 -6.79 -15.38 27.96
CA LYS A 147 -7.83 -16.16 28.65
C LYS A 147 -7.29 -17.50 29.10
N ILE A 148 -7.74 -17.93 30.30
CA ILE A 148 -7.56 -19.29 30.81
C ILE A 148 -8.98 -19.85 30.97
N GLY A 149 -9.40 -20.74 30.08
CA GLY A 149 -10.81 -21.07 29.92
C GLY A 149 -11.62 -19.83 29.52
N ASP A 150 -12.66 -19.51 30.28
CA ASP A 150 -13.51 -18.34 30.07
C ASP A 150 -13.04 -17.10 30.84
N ALA A 151 -12.12 -17.25 31.77
CA ALA A 151 -11.66 -16.16 32.64
C ALA A 151 -10.50 -15.38 32.00
N ILE A 152 -10.55 -14.04 32.07
CA ILE A 152 -9.50 -13.15 31.59
C ILE A 152 -8.40 -13.01 32.62
N ALA A 153 -7.16 -13.31 32.23
CA ALA A 153 -5.98 -13.11 33.03
C ALA A 153 -5.51 -11.65 32.98
N THR A 154 -4.90 -11.20 34.07
CA THR A 154 -4.30 -9.87 34.13
C THR A 154 -2.88 -9.92 33.57
N VAL A 155 -2.62 -9.19 32.47
CA VAL A 155 -1.27 -9.02 31.91
C VAL A 155 -0.53 -7.96 32.72
N LYS A 156 0.60 -8.32 33.30
CA LYS A 156 1.46 -7.43 34.12
C LYS A 156 2.65 -6.88 33.38
N TYR A 157 3.12 -7.63 32.39
CA TYR A 157 4.29 -7.28 31.60
C TYR A 157 4.12 -7.82 30.18
N ALA A 158 4.57 -7.05 29.19
CA ALA A 158 4.48 -7.42 27.80
C ALA A 158 5.70 -6.92 27.00
N THR A 159 6.21 -7.80 26.15
CA THR A 159 7.14 -7.53 25.07
C THR A 159 6.61 -8.21 23.80
N GLU A 160 7.23 -8.00 22.66
CA GLU A 160 6.84 -8.69 21.40
C GLU A 160 6.92 -10.22 21.50
N THR A 161 7.69 -10.77 22.48
CA THR A 161 7.96 -12.22 22.59
C THR A 161 7.65 -12.82 23.97
N GLU A 162 7.30 -12.01 24.97
CA GLU A 162 7.04 -12.48 26.33
C GLU A 162 5.89 -11.71 26.96
N LEU A 163 4.95 -12.45 27.55
CA LEU A 163 3.93 -11.92 28.46
C LEU A 163 4.11 -12.53 29.84
N LYS A 164 3.92 -11.72 30.91
CA LYS A 164 3.72 -12.20 32.27
C LYS A 164 2.31 -11.88 32.70
N ILE A 165 1.58 -12.90 33.08
CA ILE A 165 0.18 -12.80 33.46
C ILE A 165 -0.04 -13.34 34.89
N ILE A 166 -1.13 -12.92 35.48
CA ILE A 166 -1.62 -13.49 36.74
C ILE A 166 -2.83 -14.36 36.45
N ALA A 167 -2.76 -15.60 36.85
CA ALA A 167 -3.85 -16.55 36.70
C ALA A 167 -5.13 -16.04 37.41
N PRO A 168 -6.26 -15.96 36.72
CA PRO A 168 -7.52 -15.55 37.30
C PRO A 168 -8.10 -16.67 38.15
N GLN A 169 -9.11 -16.33 38.96
CA GLN A 169 -9.94 -17.35 39.59
C GLN A 169 -10.67 -18.14 38.50
N ASN A 170 -10.54 -19.46 38.55
CA ASN A 170 -11.19 -20.39 37.63
C ASN A 170 -11.53 -21.69 38.31
N GLU A 171 -12.42 -22.50 37.73
CA GLU A 171 -12.71 -23.83 38.24
C GLU A 171 -11.48 -24.74 38.07
N ILE A 172 -11.40 -25.80 38.89
CA ILE A 172 -10.32 -26.78 38.79
C ILE A 172 -10.52 -27.58 37.50
N GLY A 173 -9.51 -27.53 36.61
CA GLY A 173 -9.58 -28.19 35.32
C GLY A 173 -8.30 -28.05 34.53
N THR A 174 -8.28 -28.64 33.33
CA THR A 174 -7.21 -28.44 32.32
C THR A 174 -7.72 -27.50 31.25
N TYR A 175 -6.98 -26.43 30.99
CA TYR A 175 -7.32 -25.42 30.01
C TYR A 175 -6.25 -25.38 28.93
N ALA A 176 -6.69 -25.19 27.66
CA ALA A 176 -5.83 -25.06 26.48
C ALA A 176 -5.72 -23.58 26.08
#